data_0d20ac1fc8d04fe787944f5323583a5a
#
_entry.id   0d20ac1fc8d04fe787944f5323583a5a
#
_cell.length_a   1.000
_cell.length_b   1.000
_cell.length_c   1.000
_cell.angle_alpha   90.00
_cell.angle_beta   90.00
_cell.angle_gamma   90.00
#
_symmetry.space_group_name_H-M   'P 1'
#
loop_
_entity.id
_entity.type
_entity.pdbx_description
1 polymer ?
#
loop_
_entity_poly.entity_id
_entity_poly.type
_entity_poly.pdbx_seq_one_letter_code
_entity_poly.pdbx_strand_id
1 'polypeptide(L)'
;MKKINISSVLSQILLLFFVIIWIIPTFGLFISSLRDKDLLAISGWWTSLTTTEVNEIHRMAGMEEQINEDGFFVIKGSLFEKNSGKKIQSFGITSKKINEYVVGEIASFKDNSQVTVNEDGEYIWKSQIEFSKKKGKRLFITALSPPSFTFDNYKEVLFKEGIGQAFLNTTAVALP
;
A
#
# COMPACT_ATOMS: atom_id res chain seq x y z
N MET A 1 27.51 -50.39 7.57
CA MET A 1 27.43 -48.97 7.25
C MET A 1 27.36 -48.85 5.72
N LYS A 2 26.23 -48.31 5.18
CA LYS A 2 26.11 -48.04 3.72
C LYS A 2 27.12 -46.95 3.32
N LYS A 3 28.07 -47.26 2.43
CA LYS A 3 28.97 -46.23 1.88
C LYS A 3 28.12 -45.19 1.12
N ILE A 4 28.13 -43.97 1.61
CA ILE A 4 27.48 -42.84 0.93
C ILE A 4 28.25 -42.56 -0.34
N ASN A 5 27.59 -42.71 -1.47
CA ASN A 5 28.21 -42.50 -2.77
C ASN A 5 28.22 -40.97 -3.05
N ILE A 6 29.37 -40.32 -2.92
CA ILE A 6 29.55 -38.87 -3.05
C ILE A 6 28.97 -38.37 -4.38
N SER A 7 29.15 -39.15 -5.46
CA SER A 7 28.57 -38.79 -6.77
C SER A 7 27.05 -38.73 -6.76
N SER A 8 26.38 -39.65 -6.04
CA SER A 8 24.92 -39.67 -5.92
C SER A 8 24.43 -38.47 -5.10
N VAL A 9 25.13 -38.13 -4.03
CA VAL A 9 24.79 -36.93 -3.21
C VAL A 9 24.96 -35.66 -4.01
N LEU A 10 26.03 -35.50 -4.76
CA LEU A 10 26.27 -34.35 -5.62
C LEU A 10 25.20 -34.21 -6.70
N SER A 11 24.79 -35.31 -7.33
CA SER A 11 23.70 -35.28 -8.33
C SER A 11 22.36 -34.87 -7.72
N GLN A 12 22.07 -35.33 -6.52
CA GLN A 12 20.83 -34.93 -5.80
C GLN A 12 20.82 -33.44 -5.43
N ILE A 13 21.94 -32.90 -4.96
CA ILE A 13 22.09 -31.48 -4.66
C ILE A 13 21.91 -30.63 -5.93
N LEU A 14 22.54 -31.05 -7.03
CA LEU A 14 22.43 -30.36 -8.31
C LEU A 14 20.99 -30.38 -8.83
N LEU A 15 20.31 -31.51 -8.74
CA LEU A 15 18.91 -31.64 -9.13
C LEU A 15 18.02 -30.73 -8.25
N LEU A 16 18.21 -30.74 -6.93
CA LEU A 16 17.46 -29.86 -6.01
C LEU A 16 17.68 -28.38 -6.33
N PHE A 17 18.92 -28.00 -6.66
CA PHE A 17 19.26 -26.64 -7.06
C PHE A 17 18.47 -26.20 -8.31
N PHE A 18 18.42 -27.04 -9.36
CA PHE A 18 17.64 -26.73 -10.55
C PHE A 18 16.12 -26.66 -10.26
N VAL A 19 15.61 -27.56 -9.43
CA VAL A 19 14.18 -27.54 -9.01
C VAL A 19 13.86 -26.23 -8.29
N ILE A 20 14.72 -25.78 -7.38
CA ILE A 20 14.53 -24.51 -6.66
C ILE A 20 14.52 -23.33 -7.65
N ILE A 21 15.47 -23.25 -8.57
CA ILE A 21 15.52 -22.20 -9.60
C ILE A 21 14.23 -22.16 -10.42
N TRP A 22 13.67 -23.31 -10.76
CA TRP A 22 12.41 -23.40 -11.53
C TRP A 22 11.18 -22.99 -10.73
N ILE A 23 11.18 -23.26 -9.43
CA ILE A 23 10.07 -22.90 -8.53
C ILE A 23 10.02 -21.39 -8.26
N ILE A 24 11.17 -20.71 -8.18
CA ILE A 24 11.26 -19.28 -7.82
C ILE A 24 10.33 -18.39 -8.68
N PRO A 25 10.34 -18.44 -10.02
CA PRO A 25 9.46 -17.58 -10.83
C PRO A 25 7.98 -17.89 -10.60
N THR A 26 7.60 -19.16 -10.51
CA THR A 26 6.21 -19.57 -10.27
C THR A 26 5.73 -19.13 -8.90
N PHE A 27 6.55 -19.30 -7.87
CA PHE A 27 6.27 -18.84 -6.52
C PHE A 27 6.17 -17.31 -6.47
N GLY A 28 7.06 -16.60 -7.17
CA GLY A 28 7.02 -15.15 -7.29
C GLY A 28 5.71 -14.65 -7.92
N LEU A 29 5.25 -15.28 -8.99
CA LEU A 29 3.96 -14.96 -9.61
C LEU A 29 2.79 -15.24 -8.65
N PHE A 30 2.82 -16.36 -7.94
CA PHE A 30 1.79 -16.68 -6.95
C PHE A 30 1.73 -15.64 -5.83
N ILE A 31 2.85 -15.28 -5.24
CA ILE A 31 2.89 -14.22 -4.22
C ILE A 31 2.42 -12.87 -4.79
N SER A 32 2.85 -12.51 -6.00
CA SER A 32 2.41 -11.28 -6.66
C SER A 32 0.89 -11.24 -6.88
N SER A 33 0.26 -12.37 -7.21
CA SER A 33 -1.19 -12.42 -7.45
C SER A 33 -2.03 -12.15 -6.21
N LEU A 34 -1.46 -12.32 -5.02
CA LEU A 34 -2.08 -12.06 -3.73
C LEU A 34 -1.81 -10.63 -3.20
N ARG A 35 -1.01 -9.82 -3.90
CA ARG A 35 -0.65 -8.47 -3.47
C ARG A 35 -1.64 -7.43 -3.99
N ASP A 36 -1.72 -6.33 -3.24
CA ASP A 36 -2.41 -5.13 -3.70
C ASP A 36 -1.77 -4.60 -5.01
N LYS A 37 -2.61 -4.12 -5.93
CA LYS A 37 -2.20 -3.62 -7.25
C LYS A 37 -1.19 -2.47 -7.16
N ASP A 38 -1.40 -1.57 -6.21
CA ASP A 38 -0.56 -0.38 -6.04
C ASP A 38 0.85 -0.77 -5.60
N LEU A 39 0.97 -1.80 -4.76
CA LEU A 39 2.25 -2.33 -4.31
C LEU A 39 2.99 -3.12 -5.41
N LEU A 40 2.26 -3.76 -6.33
CA LEU A 40 2.86 -4.46 -7.48
C LEU A 40 3.61 -3.51 -8.43
N ALA A 41 3.11 -2.28 -8.57
CA ALA A 41 3.72 -1.28 -9.44
C ALA A 41 5.02 -0.70 -8.88
N ILE A 42 5.24 -0.79 -7.57
CA ILE A 42 6.33 -0.09 -6.87
C ILE A 42 7.47 -1.02 -6.50
N SER A 43 7.18 -2.30 -6.20
CA SER A 43 8.18 -3.22 -5.66
C SER A 43 7.99 -4.67 -6.13
N GLY A 44 9.09 -5.43 -6.18
CA GLY A 44 9.07 -6.84 -6.55
C GLY A 44 8.42 -7.74 -5.48
N TRP A 45 8.08 -8.98 -5.87
CA TRP A 45 7.43 -9.96 -4.99
C TRP A 45 8.26 -10.29 -3.74
N TRP A 46 9.58 -10.16 -3.79
CA TRP A 46 10.48 -10.44 -2.66
C TRP A 46 10.33 -9.47 -1.49
N THR A 47 9.75 -8.28 -1.73
CA THR A 47 9.45 -7.32 -0.67
C THR A 47 8.08 -7.53 -0.03
N SER A 48 7.27 -8.48 -0.53
CA SER A 48 5.90 -8.70 -0.06
C SER A 48 5.80 -9.24 1.39
N LEU A 49 6.89 -9.76 1.91
CA LEU A 49 6.98 -10.25 3.30
C LEU A 49 7.59 -9.21 4.26
N THR A 50 7.94 -8.04 3.76
CA THR A 50 8.58 -6.97 4.53
C THR A 50 7.75 -5.70 4.45
N THR A 51 7.89 -4.84 5.46
CA THR A 51 7.32 -3.49 5.41
C THR A 51 8.00 -2.71 4.28
N THR A 52 7.20 -2.06 3.46
CA THR A 52 7.67 -1.30 2.29
C THR A 52 7.37 0.17 2.49
N GLU A 53 8.34 1.02 2.19
CA GLU A 53 8.16 2.47 2.17
C GLU A 53 7.48 2.88 0.86
N VAL A 54 6.39 3.64 0.96
CA VAL A 54 5.56 4.06 -0.17
C VAL A 54 5.30 5.56 -0.07
N ASN A 55 5.49 6.25 -1.20
CA ASN A 55 5.10 7.65 -1.32
C ASN A 55 3.70 7.76 -1.91
N GLU A 56 2.80 8.37 -1.15
CA GLU A 56 1.39 8.52 -1.53
C GLU A 56 0.97 9.99 -1.52
N ILE A 57 -0.05 10.30 -2.32
CA ILE A 57 -0.64 11.64 -2.37
C ILE A 57 -2.08 11.53 -1.90
N HIS A 58 -2.35 12.13 -0.76
CA HIS A 58 -3.69 12.18 -0.20
C HIS A 58 -4.24 13.61 -0.26
N ARG A 59 -5.55 13.72 -0.28
CA ARG A 59 -6.24 15.01 -0.24
C ARG A 59 -7.02 15.09 1.07
N MET A 60 -6.81 16.17 1.80
CA MET A 60 -7.59 16.47 3.00
C MET A 60 -9.05 16.75 2.64
N ALA A 61 -9.93 16.66 3.61
CA ALA A 61 -11.33 17.06 3.48
C ALA A 61 -11.46 18.55 3.16
N GLY A 62 -12.60 18.93 2.63
CA GLY A 62 -12.90 20.32 2.27
C GLY A 62 -13.74 21.04 3.31
N MET A 63 -14.26 22.20 2.92
CA MET A 63 -15.02 23.10 3.81
C MET A 63 -16.26 22.46 4.45
N GLU A 64 -16.79 21.37 3.86
CA GLU A 64 -18.00 20.71 4.36
C GLU A 64 -17.78 20.03 5.71
N GLU A 65 -16.51 19.70 6.04
CA GLU A 65 -16.12 19.05 7.30
C GLU A 65 -15.46 20.02 8.30
N GLN A 66 -15.52 21.32 8.04
CA GLN A 66 -14.96 22.31 8.97
C GLN A 66 -15.85 22.50 10.20
N ILE A 67 -15.20 22.63 11.34
CA ILE A 67 -15.80 22.97 12.63
C ILE A 67 -15.11 24.22 13.18
N ASN A 68 -15.80 24.99 14.02
CA ASN A 68 -15.20 26.13 14.70
C ASN A 68 -14.83 25.70 16.13
N GLU A 69 -13.54 25.71 16.44
CA GLU A 69 -12.99 25.40 17.77
C GLU A 69 -12.08 26.55 18.21
N ASP A 70 -12.38 27.16 19.36
CA ASP A 70 -11.57 28.21 19.99
C ASP A 70 -11.23 29.40 19.07
N GLY A 71 -12.13 29.77 18.16
CA GLY A 71 -11.92 30.86 17.22
C GLY A 71 -11.10 30.49 15.97
N PHE A 72 -10.81 29.20 15.79
CA PHE A 72 -10.18 28.66 14.58
C PHE A 72 -11.16 27.78 13.81
N PHE A 73 -11.04 27.82 12.49
CA PHE A 73 -11.67 26.84 11.63
C PHE A 73 -10.77 25.60 11.55
N VAL A 74 -11.32 24.45 11.90
CA VAL A 74 -10.58 23.21 12.03
C VAL A 74 -11.21 22.12 11.17
N ILE A 75 -10.40 21.39 10.42
CA ILE A 75 -10.82 20.18 9.70
C ILE A 75 -9.99 19.01 10.25
N LYS A 76 -10.68 17.99 10.75
CA LYS A 76 -10.08 16.75 11.24
C LYS A 76 -10.44 15.61 10.29
N GLY A 77 -9.50 14.72 10.03
CA GLY A 77 -9.77 13.57 9.17
C GLY A 77 -8.65 12.55 9.23
N SER A 78 -8.81 11.48 8.45
CA SER A 78 -7.80 10.45 8.30
C SER A 78 -7.40 10.32 6.83
N LEU A 79 -6.10 10.14 6.59
CA LEU A 79 -5.52 9.90 5.27
C LEU A 79 -5.65 8.43 4.87
N PHE A 80 -5.78 7.54 5.85
CA PHE A 80 -5.90 6.10 5.63
C PHE A 80 -7.28 5.59 6.03
N GLU A 81 -7.68 4.49 5.44
CA GLU A 81 -8.82 3.71 5.92
C GLU A 81 -8.51 3.09 7.29
N LYS A 82 -9.53 2.98 8.13
CA LYS A 82 -9.42 2.29 9.43
C LYS A 82 -8.91 0.86 9.18
N ASN A 83 -7.89 0.45 9.93
CA ASN A 83 -7.24 -0.86 9.85
C ASN A 83 -6.31 -1.09 8.63
N SER A 84 -5.88 -0.07 7.92
CA SER A 84 -4.88 -0.22 6.86
C SER A 84 -3.52 -0.74 7.36
N GLY A 85 -3.24 -0.58 8.66
CA GLY A 85 -1.95 -0.92 9.28
C GLY A 85 -0.77 -0.06 8.79
N LYS A 86 -1.03 0.90 7.90
CA LYS A 86 -0.02 1.84 7.41
C LYS A 86 0.35 2.84 8.49
N LYS A 87 1.62 3.25 8.51
CA LYS A 87 2.13 4.29 9.40
C LYS A 87 2.87 5.36 8.62
N ILE A 88 2.62 6.62 8.92
CA ILE A 88 3.32 7.74 8.28
C ILE A 88 4.66 7.95 9.00
N GLN A 89 5.74 8.10 8.24
CA GLN A 89 7.05 8.51 8.76
C GLN A 89 7.28 10.00 8.63
N SER A 90 6.91 10.55 7.47
CA SER A 90 7.09 11.96 7.14
C SER A 90 6.04 12.42 6.16
N PHE A 91 5.86 13.72 6.09
CA PHE A 91 4.92 14.33 5.15
C PHE A 91 5.45 15.65 4.59
N GLY A 92 4.85 16.08 3.50
CA GLY A 92 5.13 17.37 2.89
C GLY A 92 3.87 18.02 2.34
N ILE A 93 3.91 19.32 2.24
CA ILE A 93 2.81 20.14 1.69
C ILE A 93 3.01 20.48 0.22
N THR A 94 4.17 20.10 -0.34
CA THR A 94 4.54 20.34 -1.74
C THR A 94 5.11 19.09 -2.38
N SER A 95 4.89 18.89 -3.68
CA SER A 95 5.44 17.74 -4.43
C SER A 95 6.96 17.75 -4.55
N LYS A 96 7.61 18.88 -4.32
CA LYS A 96 9.07 19.01 -4.41
C LYS A 96 9.79 18.54 -3.14
N LYS A 97 9.07 18.52 -2.01
CA LYS A 97 9.60 18.18 -0.69
C LYS A 97 8.56 17.33 0.04
N ILE A 98 8.58 16.04 -0.26
CA ILE A 98 7.62 15.07 0.29
C ILE A 98 7.93 14.69 1.74
N ASN A 99 9.20 14.81 2.16
CA ASN A 99 9.69 14.43 3.51
C ASN A 99 10.17 15.67 4.29
N GLU A 100 9.47 16.81 4.15
CA GLU A 100 9.90 18.07 4.77
C GLU A 100 9.62 18.10 6.27
N TYR A 101 8.56 17.42 6.72
CA TYR A 101 8.08 17.40 8.10
C TYR A 101 8.01 15.97 8.64
N VAL A 102 8.40 15.79 9.88
CA VAL A 102 8.19 14.54 10.62
C VAL A 102 6.78 14.53 11.22
N VAL A 103 6.25 13.34 11.47
CA VAL A 103 4.94 13.18 12.14
C VAL A 103 4.87 13.96 13.45
N GLY A 104 3.77 14.65 13.66
CA GLY A 104 3.56 15.54 14.82
C GLY A 104 4.07 16.98 14.64
N GLU A 105 4.88 17.25 13.63
CA GLU A 105 5.29 18.63 13.32
C GLU A 105 4.16 19.43 12.66
N ILE A 106 4.22 20.75 12.81
CA ILE A 106 3.27 21.69 12.24
C ILE A 106 3.81 22.21 10.91
N ALA A 107 3.14 21.87 9.83
CA ALA A 107 3.44 22.42 8.51
C ALA A 107 2.52 23.61 8.20
N SER A 108 3.09 24.73 7.74
CA SER A 108 2.35 25.94 7.41
C SER A 108 2.24 26.15 5.91
N PHE A 109 1.02 26.31 5.42
CA PHE A 109 0.76 26.65 4.03
C PHE A 109 0.95 28.15 3.78
N LYS A 110 1.01 28.55 2.50
CA LYS A 110 1.16 29.96 2.07
C LYS A 110 0.03 30.89 2.52
N ASP A 111 -1.14 30.35 2.83
CA ASP A 111 -2.31 31.05 3.35
C ASP A 111 -2.38 31.08 4.87
N ASN A 112 -1.26 30.81 5.55
CA ASN A 112 -1.11 30.72 7.00
C ASN A 112 -1.97 29.64 7.68
N SER A 113 -2.65 28.77 6.91
CA SER A 113 -3.28 27.59 7.50
C SER A 113 -2.20 26.56 7.88
N GLN A 114 -2.44 25.84 8.96
CA GLN A 114 -1.50 24.89 9.55
C GLN A 114 -2.07 23.48 9.56
N VAL A 115 -1.22 22.49 9.27
CA VAL A 115 -1.60 21.09 9.35
C VAL A 115 -0.59 20.32 10.19
N THR A 116 -1.12 19.40 11.00
CA THR A 116 -0.36 18.40 11.75
C THR A 116 -0.87 17.03 11.36
N VAL A 117 0.04 16.06 11.19
CA VAL A 117 -0.28 14.69 10.81
C VAL A 117 0.34 13.74 11.83
N ASN A 118 -0.43 12.76 12.31
CA ASN A 118 0.03 11.72 13.22
C ASN A 118 0.50 10.48 12.47
N GLU A 119 1.19 9.56 13.16
CA GLU A 119 1.67 8.29 12.59
C GLU A 119 0.55 7.45 11.96
N ASP A 120 -0.63 7.44 12.55
CA ASP A 120 -1.78 6.65 12.11
C ASP A 120 -2.54 7.28 10.92
N GLY A 121 -2.04 8.42 10.42
CA GLY A 121 -2.64 9.12 9.29
C GLY A 121 -3.76 10.09 9.67
N GLU A 122 -4.04 10.28 10.94
CA GLU A 122 -4.96 11.33 11.37
C GLU A 122 -4.31 12.70 11.18
N TYR A 123 -5.08 13.65 10.70
CA TYR A 123 -4.61 15.02 10.53
C TYR A 123 -5.56 16.03 11.16
N ILE A 124 -4.98 17.15 11.56
CA ILE A 124 -5.68 18.33 12.02
C ILE A 124 -5.22 19.51 11.17
N TRP A 125 -6.15 20.11 10.43
CA TRP A 125 -5.87 21.27 9.59
C TRP A 125 -6.60 22.48 10.16
N LYS A 126 -5.84 23.51 10.59
CA LYS A 126 -6.34 24.71 11.29
C LYS A 126 -6.13 25.97 10.45
N SER A 127 -7.08 26.91 10.53
CA SER A 127 -7.00 28.22 9.90
C SER A 127 -7.71 29.28 10.75
N GLN A 128 -7.22 30.50 10.70
CA GLN A 128 -7.94 31.67 11.26
C GLN A 128 -9.03 32.18 10.31
N ILE A 129 -8.96 31.81 9.04
CA ILE A 129 -9.90 32.20 7.99
C ILE A 129 -10.69 30.95 7.60
N GLU A 130 -11.98 31.14 7.39
CA GLU A 130 -12.89 30.09 6.94
C GLU A 130 -12.42 29.43 5.65
N PHE A 131 -12.49 28.10 5.60
CA PHE A 131 -12.16 27.34 4.40
C PHE A 131 -13.27 27.49 3.37
N SER A 132 -12.92 27.95 2.17
CA SER A 132 -13.89 28.23 1.10
C SER A 132 -13.92 27.18 0.00
N LYS A 133 -12.97 26.23 -0.01
CA LYS A 133 -12.85 25.23 -1.07
C LYS A 133 -13.52 23.92 -0.71
N LYS A 134 -14.35 23.40 -1.62
CA LYS A 134 -14.99 22.08 -1.48
C LYS A 134 -14.00 20.93 -1.36
N LYS A 135 -12.80 21.06 -1.93
CA LYS A 135 -11.75 20.04 -1.86
C LYS A 135 -10.56 20.61 -1.09
N GLY A 136 -10.12 19.88 -0.06
CA GLY A 136 -8.96 20.24 0.73
C GLY A 136 -7.65 20.20 -0.07
N LYS A 137 -6.57 20.60 0.55
CA LYS A 137 -5.22 20.61 -0.04
C LYS A 137 -4.67 19.19 -0.12
N ARG A 138 -3.66 19.01 -0.99
CA ARG A 138 -2.93 17.75 -1.09
C ARG A 138 -1.83 17.69 -0.04
N LEU A 139 -1.68 16.53 0.56
CA LEU A 139 -0.54 16.14 1.36
C LEU A 139 0.23 15.06 0.62
N PHE A 140 1.53 15.15 0.65
CA PHE A 140 2.47 14.17 0.13
C PHE A 140 3.03 13.44 1.34
N ILE A 141 2.84 12.14 1.42
CA ILE A 141 3.23 11.37 2.60
C ILE A 141 4.18 10.25 2.22
N THR A 142 5.11 9.97 3.11
CA THR A 142 5.91 8.75 3.07
C THR A 142 5.40 7.84 4.16
N ALA A 143 4.80 6.73 3.76
CA ALA A 143 4.18 5.77 4.64
C ALA A 143 4.90 4.43 4.63
N LEU A 144 4.95 3.78 5.78
CA LEU A 144 5.31 2.37 5.92
C LEU A 144 4.05 1.53 5.70
N SER A 145 4.04 0.74 4.64
CA SER A 145 3.00 -0.23 4.35
C SER A 145 3.44 -1.61 4.84
N PRO A 146 2.73 -2.23 5.79
CA PRO A 146 3.03 -3.58 6.22
C PRO A 146 2.76 -4.60 5.10
N PRO A 147 3.25 -5.84 5.22
CA PRO A 147 2.86 -6.92 4.34
C PRO A 147 1.33 -7.06 4.29
N SER A 148 0.77 -6.98 3.11
CA SER A 148 -0.67 -7.14 2.89
C SER A 148 -0.93 -8.14 1.79
N PHE A 149 -1.80 -9.11 2.07
CA PHE A 149 -2.26 -10.09 1.10
C PHE A 149 -3.77 -9.96 0.92
N THR A 150 -4.19 -9.89 -0.32
CA THR A 150 -5.59 -9.76 -0.69
C THR A 150 -5.97 -10.75 -1.79
N PHE A 151 -7.24 -11.15 -1.81
CA PHE A 151 -7.83 -11.91 -2.91
C PHE A 151 -8.57 -11.02 -3.91
N ASP A 152 -8.47 -9.70 -3.80
CA ASP A 152 -9.26 -8.78 -4.62
C ASP A 152 -8.91 -8.86 -6.10
N ASN A 153 -7.64 -9.15 -6.44
CA ASN A 153 -7.25 -9.43 -7.82
C ASN A 153 -8.02 -10.62 -8.41
N TYR A 154 -8.19 -11.69 -7.62
CA TYR A 154 -8.96 -12.88 -8.04
C TYR A 154 -10.45 -12.58 -8.12
N LYS A 155 -11.01 -11.85 -7.15
CA LYS A 155 -12.41 -11.44 -7.18
C LYS A 155 -12.68 -10.58 -8.42
N GLU A 156 -11.84 -9.57 -8.67
CA GLU A 156 -12.01 -8.72 -9.84
C GLU A 156 -12.00 -9.49 -11.15
N VAL A 157 -11.09 -10.46 -11.31
CA VAL A 157 -11.00 -11.28 -12.53
C VAL A 157 -12.19 -12.22 -12.65
N LEU A 158 -12.56 -12.93 -11.56
CA LEU A 158 -13.62 -13.94 -11.60
C LEU A 158 -15.02 -13.33 -11.76
N PHE A 159 -15.24 -12.14 -11.20
CA PHE A 159 -16.55 -11.46 -11.29
C PHE A 159 -16.63 -10.44 -12.43
N LYS A 160 -15.57 -10.28 -13.22
CA LYS A 160 -15.60 -9.51 -14.45
C LYS A 160 -16.44 -10.24 -15.49
N GLU A 161 -17.25 -9.50 -16.25
CA GLU A 161 -18.19 -10.05 -17.21
C GLU A 161 -17.60 -11.14 -18.11
N GLY A 162 -18.18 -12.33 -18.07
CA GLY A 162 -17.85 -13.48 -18.90
C GLY A 162 -16.65 -14.33 -18.44
N ILE A 163 -15.72 -13.82 -17.64
CA ILE A 163 -14.51 -14.58 -17.29
C ILE A 163 -14.83 -15.70 -16.30
N GLY A 164 -15.62 -15.42 -15.27
CA GLY A 164 -16.04 -16.45 -14.31
C GLY A 164 -16.83 -17.58 -14.96
N GLN A 165 -17.72 -17.24 -15.89
CA GLN A 165 -18.50 -18.24 -16.65
C GLN A 165 -17.59 -19.08 -17.56
N ALA A 166 -16.63 -18.45 -18.25
CA ALA A 166 -15.66 -19.16 -19.07
C ALA A 166 -14.79 -20.12 -18.24
N PHE A 167 -14.37 -19.69 -17.04
CA PHE A 167 -13.63 -20.52 -16.10
C PHE A 167 -14.43 -21.74 -15.66
N LEU A 168 -15.71 -21.55 -15.27
CA LEU A 168 -16.59 -22.64 -14.88
C LEU A 168 -16.83 -23.64 -16.04
N ASN A 169 -17.08 -23.14 -17.24
CA ASN A 169 -17.26 -23.98 -18.43
C ASN A 169 -15.99 -24.80 -18.73
N THR A 170 -14.81 -24.18 -18.67
CA THR A 170 -13.53 -24.87 -18.90
C THR A 170 -13.30 -25.95 -17.85
N THR A 171 -13.59 -25.64 -16.58
CA THR A 171 -13.44 -26.59 -15.47
C THR A 171 -14.41 -27.77 -15.62
N ALA A 172 -15.64 -27.51 -16.00
CA ALA A 172 -16.65 -28.56 -16.21
C ALA A 172 -16.29 -29.52 -17.37
N VAL A 173 -15.59 -29.01 -18.40
CA VAL A 173 -15.13 -29.84 -19.52
C VAL A 173 -13.84 -30.58 -19.20
N ALA A 174 -12.95 -29.99 -18.39
CA ALA A 174 -11.65 -30.56 -18.06
C ALA A 174 -11.68 -31.59 -16.92
N LEU A 175 -12.71 -31.54 -16.06
CA LEU A 175 -12.92 -32.50 -14.98
C LEU A 175 -14.01 -33.51 -15.40
N PRO A 176 -13.61 -34.76 -15.69
CA PRO A 176 -14.55 -35.81 -16.07
C PRO A 176 -15.47 -36.26 -14.92
#